data_d9eb18dcddde15615fcb0e972c7d3a05
#
_entry.id   d9eb18dcddde15615fcb0e972c7d3a05
#
_cell.length_a   1.000
_cell.length_b   1.000
_cell.length_c   1.000
_cell.angle_alpha   90.00
_cell.angle_beta   90.00
_cell.angle_gamma   90.00
#
_symmetry.space_group_name_H-M   'P 1'
#
loop_
_entity.id
_entity.type
_entity.pdbx_description
1 polymer ?
#
loop_
_entity_poly.entity_id
_entity_poly.type
_entity_poly.pdbx_seq_one_letter_code
_entity_poly.pdbx_strand_id
1 'polypeptide(L)'
;MRLLDMLGPQGRARKKSRVGTVPEVFIIESLDLADERNARREGEVLAAVLRMCGKQPLYYYIRTRAELELMAQLFYDSNYRYLHISCHGSKSSLSTTLDGIDYEEFATLFAGRLKNRRLFVSACSAGNSKFAKLVRSQNKGVISVAAPAKDIQFDHAVAFWSSFYVKTFSTNSRSMSSDRIAAVLRPLANLFGEPVHLSRKDKAGKWIHGVIGG
;
A
#
# COMPACT_ATOMS: atom_id res chain seq x y z
N MET A 1 -0.75 -28.69 12.30
CA MET A 1 -1.76 -28.04 11.45
C MET A 1 -1.03 -26.90 10.74
N ARG A 2 -0.91 -26.93 9.41
CA ARG A 2 -0.16 -25.91 8.67
C ARG A 2 -1.00 -24.64 8.56
N LEU A 3 -0.36 -23.48 8.67
CA LEU A 3 -1.00 -22.14 8.59
C LEU A 3 -1.90 -21.99 7.33
N LEU A 4 -1.57 -22.71 6.27
CA LEU A 4 -2.34 -22.77 5.01
C LEU A 4 -3.73 -23.41 5.14
N ASP A 5 -3.98 -24.19 6.18
CA ASP A 5 -5.27 -24.87 6.42
C ASP A 5 -6.28 -23.94 7.13
N MET A 6 -5.81 -22.82 7.68
CA MET A 6 -6.66 -21.80 8.33
C MET A 6 -7.22 -20.77 7.33
N LEU A 7 -6.67 -20.72 6.12
CA LEU A 7 -7.21 -19.90 5.05
C LEU A 7 -8.33 -20.69 4.37
N GLY A 8 -9.57 -20.21 4.49
CA GLY A 8 -10.74 -20.82 3.84
C GLY A 8 -10.53 -21.06 2.33
N PRO A 9 -11.54 -21.55 1.57
CA PRO A 9 -11.36 -22.04 0.20
C PRO A 9 -10.73 -21.06 -0.81
N GLN A 10 -10.49 -19.80 -0.41
CA GLN A 10 -9.76 -18.81 -1.21
C GLN A 10 -8.23 -18.98 -1.19
N GLY A 11 -7.69 -19.81 -0.30
CA GLY A 11 -6.24 -20.06 -0.15
C GLY A 11 -5.64 -21.13 -1.08
N ARG A 12 -6.39 -21.69 -2.03
CA ARG A 12 -5.84 -22.63 -3.00
C ARG A 12 -4.93 -21.92 -3.98
N ALA A 13 -3.63 -22.18 -3.86
CA ALA A 13 -2.58 -21.73 -4.76
C ALA A 13 -3.00 -21.95 -6.24
N ARG A 14 -3.34 -20.87 -6.94
CA ARG A 14 -3.47 -20.89 -8.39
C ARG A 14 -2.10 -21.26 -8.98
N LYS A 15 -2.04 -22.32 -9.76
CA LYS A 15 -0.85 -22.73 -10.55
C LYS A 15 -0.19 -21.50 -11.14
N LYS A 16 1.13 -21.35 -10.92
CA LYS A 16 1.98 -20.31 -11.53
C LYS A 16 1.74 -20.25 -13.04
N SER A 17 0.85 -19.40 -13.49
CA SER A 17 0.81 -19.00 -14.89
C SER A 17 1.87 -17.92 -15.09
N ARG A 18 2.61 -17.99 -16.18
CA ARG A 18 3.65 -17.03 -16.62
C ARG A 18 3.08 -15.65 -17.00
N VAL A 19 2.01 -15.19 -16.44
CA VAL A 19 1.31 -13.97 -16.85
C VAL A 19 1.27 -13.02 -15.68
N GLY A 20 1.63 -11.79 -15.93
CA GLY A 20 1.81 -10.63 -15.05
C GLY A 20 0.92 -10.54 -13.81
N THR A 21 1.25 -9.62 -12.92
CA THR A 21 0.52 -9.39 -11.67
C THR A 21 -0.96 -9.08 -11.90
N VAL A 22 -1.83 -9.54 -10.98
CA VAL A 22 -3.28 -9.31 -11.00
C VAL A 22 -3.58 -7.88 -10.53
N PRO A 23 -4.44 -7.10 -11.21
CA PRO A 23 -4.71 -5.70 -10.87
C PRO A 23 -5.66 -5.54 -9.67
N GLU A 24 -5.35 -6.23 -8.59
CA GLU A 24 -6.09 -6.22 -7.32
C GLU A 24 -5.23 -5.61 -6.20
N VAL A 25 -5.88 -5.23 -5.09
CA VAL A 25 -5.27 -4.55 -3.95
C VAL A 25 -5.15 -5.51 -2.77
N PHE A 26 -3.95 -5.67 -2.26
CA PHE A 26 -3.64 -6.35 -1.01
C PHE A 26 -3.49 -5.27 0.07
N ILE A 27 -4.27 -5.32 1.12
CA ILE A 27 -4.30 -4.34 2.19
C ILE A 27 -3.79 -4.98 3.46
N ILE A 28 -2.80 -4.35 4.08
CA ILE A 28 -2.30 -4.68 5.41
C ILE A 28 -2.60 -3.49 6.31
N GLU A 29 -3.30 -3.71 7.41
CA GLU A 29 -3.61 -2.67 8.39
C GLU A 29 -3.08 -3.04 9.76
N SER A 30 -2.56 -2.03 10.47
CA SER A 30 -2.16 -2.13 11.87
C SER A 30 -2.41 -0.80 12.57
N LEU A 31 -3.05 -0.85 13.72
CA LEU A 31 -3.39 0.31 14.54
C LEU A 31 -2.74 0.16 15.92
N ASP A 32 -2.58 1.24 16.65
CA ASP A 32 -2.31 1.15 18.07
C ASP A 32 -3.57 0.69 18.85
N LEU A 33 -3.41 0.34 20.12
CA LEU A 33 -4.51 -0.18 20.94
C LEU A 33 -5.65 0.83 21.16
N ALA A 34 -5.33 2.13 21.15
CA ALA A 34 -6.34 3.17 21.34
C ALA A 34 -7.19 3.33 20.07
N ASP A 35 -6.56 3.30 18.91
CA ASP A 35 -7.26 3.40 17.62
C ASP A 35 -8.03 2.12 17.29
N GLU A 36 -7.53 0.95 17.69
CA GLU A 36 -8.31 -0.31 17.63
C GLU A 36 -9.63 -0.18 18.42
N ARG A 37 -9.54 0.30 19.65
CA ARG A 37 -10.72 0.49 20.52
C ARG A 37 -11.72 1.48 19.93
N ASN A 38 -11.22 2.48 19.21
CA ASN A 38 -12.03 3.50 18.56
C ASN A 38 -12.50 3.10 17.16
N ALA A 39 -12.24 1.85 16.73
CA ALA A 39 -12.61 1.30 15.43
C ALA A 39 -12.15 2.13 14.22
N ARG A 40 -10.98 2.78 14.32
CA ARG A 40 -10.39 3.63 13.26
C ARG A 40 -9.76 2.81 12.12
N ARG A 41 -10.53 1.85 11.55
CA ARG A 41 -10.08 0.86 10.59
C ARG A 41 -10.18 1.38 9.16
N GLU A 42 -9.20 2.16 8.72
CA GLU A 42 -9.10 2.67 7.36
C GLU A 42 -9.05 1.54 6.33
N GLY A 43 -8.20 0.54 6.53
CA GLY A 43 -8.01 -0.56 5.59
C GLY A 43 -9.25 -1.42 5.41
N GLU A 44 -10.04 -1.63 6.48
CA GLU A 44 -11.31 -2.34 6.41
C GLU A 44 -12.35 -1.58 5.55
N VAL A 45 -12.47 -0.28 5.78
CA VAL A 45 -13.35 0.61 4.98
C VAL A 45 -12.91 0.61 3.53
N LEU A 46 -11.60 0.74 3.29
CA LEU A 46 -11.04 0.73 1.95
C LEU A 46 -11.32 -0.59 1.22
N ALA A 47 -11.24 -1.73 1.92
CA ALA A 47 -11.61 -3.02 1.34
C ALA A 47 -13.09 -3.09 0.94
N ALA A 48 -13.99 -2.51 1.76
CA ALA A 48 -15.41 -2.42 1.41
C ALA A 48 -15.65 -1.56 0.17
N VAL A 49 -15.04 -0.39 0.11
CA VAL A 49 -15.11 0.52 -1.07
C VAL A 49 -14.59 -0.17 -2.33
N LEU A 50 -13.46 -0.87 -2.25
CA LEU A 50 -12.90 -1.60 -3.39
C LEU A 50 -13.83 -2.70 -3.90
N ARG A 51 -14.53 -3.43 -3.00
CA ARG A 51 -15.54 -4.43 -3.41
C ARG A 51 -16.70 -3.75 -4.17
N MET A 52 -17.17 -2.58 -3.74
CA MET A 52 -18.17 -1.81 -4.47
C MET A 52 -17.66 -1.35 -5.85
N CYS A 53 -16.35 -1.18 -6.03
CA CYS A 53 -15.73 -0.93 -7.33
C CYS A 53 -15.52 -2.19 -8.19
N GLY A 54 -16.07 -3.34 -7.80
CA GLY A 54 -15.92 -4.62 -8.51
C GLY A 54 -14.53 -5.25 -8.37
N LYS A 55 -13.75 -4.83 -7.36
CA LYS A 55 -12.44 -5.40 -7.04
C LYS A 55 -12.57 -6.54 -6.02
N GLN A 56 -11.53 -7.37 -5.93
CA GLN A 56 -11.43 -8.46 -4.95
C GLN A 56 -10.24 -8.20 -4.02
N PRO A 57 -10.32 -7.20 -3.12
CA PRO A 57 -9.23 -6.91 -2.22
C PRO A 57 -9.01 -8.07 -1.24
N LEU A 58 -7.75 -8.32 -0.92
CA LEU A 58 -7.38 -9.10 0.26
C LEU A 58 -7.06 -8.09 1.37
N TYR A 59 -7.67 -8.28 2.54
CA TYR A 59 -7.49 -7.44 3.70
C TYR A 59 -7.03 -8.28 4.89
N TYR A 60 -5.96 -7.83 5.53
CA TYR A 60 -5.39 -8.44 6.73
C TYR A 60 -5.11 -7.38 7.78
N TYR A 61 -5.59 -7.63 8.99
CA TYR A 61 -5.24 -6.88 10.16
C TYR A 61 -4.12 -7.59 10.91
N ILE A 62 -3.07 -6.87 11.27
CA ILE A 62 -1.89 -7.42 11.95
C ILE A 62 -1.54 -6.57 13.17
N ARG A 63 -0.83 -7.16 14.13
CA ARG A 63 -0.39 -6.49 15.35
C ARG A 63 1.12 -6.53 15.57
N THR A 64 1.82 -7.39 14.83
CA THR A 64 3.24 -7.64 15.05
C THR A 64 4.05 -7.58 13.78
N ARG A 65 5.36 -7.34 13.97
CA ARG A 65 6.36 -7.46 12.91
C ARG A 65 6.38 -8.86 12.28
N ALA A 66 6.25 -9.91 13.09
CA ALA A 66 6.25 -11.28 12.58
C ALA A 66 5.06 -11.54 11.64
N GLU A 67 3.89 -11.00 11.95
CA GLU A 67 2.73 -11.07 11.06
C GLU A 67 2.97 -10.25 9.78
N LEU A 68 3.64 -9.08 9.85
CA LEU A 68 3.99 -8.31 8.66
C LEU A 68 4.89 -9.12 7.71
N GLU A 69 5.84 -9.88 8.25
CA GLU A 69 6.71 -10.76 7.45
C GLU A 69 5.91 -11.86 6.74
N LEU A 70 4.96 -12.48 7.43
CA LEU A 70 4.02 -13.43 6.82
C LEU A 70 3.17 -12.78 5.74
N MET A 71 2.67 -11.56 5.98
CA MET A 71 1.88 -10.82 4.98
C MET A 71 2.70 -10.44 3.76
N ALA A 72 3.98 -10.12 3.92
CA ALA A 72 4.87 -9.86 2.79
C ALA A 72 5.01 -11.09 1.87
N GLN A 73 5.07 -12.29 2.45
CA GLN A 73 5.09 -13.53 1.69
C GLN A 73 3.73 -13.81 1.03
N LEU A 74 2.62 -13.69 1.76
CA LEU A 74 1.27 -13.88 1.23
C LEU A 74 0.96 -12.90 0.10
N PHE A 75 1.38 -11.64 0.23
CA PHE A 75 1.28 -10.64 -0.84
C PHE A 75 2.03 -11.10 -2.10
N TYR A 76 3.27 -11.59 -1.94
CA TYR A 76 4.04 -12.10 -3.06
C TYR A 76 3.34 -13.26 -3.75
N ASP A 77 2.81 -14.22 -3.00
CA ASP A 77 2.15 -15.43 -3.50
C ASP A 77 0.77 -15.15 -4.10
N SER A 78 0.05 -14.12 -3.60
CA SER A 78 -1.23 -13.67 -4.17
C SER A 78 -1.11 -13.19 -5.61
N ASN A 79 0.07 -12.77 -6.03
CA ASN A 79 0.35 -12.14 -7.30
C ASN A 79 -0.41 -10.81 -7.52
N TYR A 80 -0.93 -10.18 -6.45
CA TYR A 80 -1.59 -8.88 -6.53
C TYR A 80 -0.60 -7.77 -6.87
N ARG A 81 -1.07 -6.79 -7.65
CA ARG A 81 -0.22 -5.71 -8.18
C ARG A 81 -0.06 -4.55 -7.23
N TYR A 82 -1.04 -4.30 -6.40
CA TYR A 82 -1.10 -3.13 -5.53
C TYR A 82 -1.03 -3.56 -4.08
N LEU A 83 -0.02 -3.09 -3.37
CA LEU A 83 0.08 -3.22 -1.92
C LEU A 83 -0.32 -1.90 -1.29
N HIS A 84 -1.30 -1.93 -0.40
CA HIS A 84 -1.69 -0.82 0.46
C HIS A 84 -1.38 -1.18 1.90
N ILE A 85 -0.66 -0.29 2.59
CA ILE A 85 -0.35 -0.43 4.02
C ILE A 85 -0.95 0.76 4.74
N SER A 86 -1.80 0.50 5.73
CA SER A 86 -2.39 1.48 6.63
C SER A 86 -1.87 1.24 8.03
N CYS A 87 -1.12 2.18 8.59
CA CYS A 87 -0.56 2.08 9.92
C CYS A 87 -0.08 3.45 10.43
N HIS A 88 0.34 3.51 11.68
CA HIS A 88 1.09 4.66 12.17
C HIS A 88 2.48 4.76 11.53
N GLY A 89 2.99 5.98 11.44
CA GLY A 89 4.31 6.21 10.87
C GLY A 89 4.94 7.50 11.34
N SER A 90 6.19 7.66 10.96
CA SER A 90 7.00 8.84 11.20
C SER A 90 7.90 9.14 9.99
N LYS A 91 8.82 10.06 10.13
CA LYS A 91 9.85 10.34 9.09
C LYS A 91 10.92 9.26 8.95
N SER A 92 10.92 8.23 9.82
CA SER A 92 11.98 7.20 9.85
C SER A 92 11.48 5.77 10.02
N SER A 93 10.21 5.57 10.42
CA SER A 93 9.65 4.25 10.74
C SER A 93 8.17 4.15 10.42
N LEU A 94 7.69 2.92 10.35
CA LEU A 94 6.31 2.51 10.42
C LEU A 94 6.10 1.77 11.74
N SER A 95 4.83 1.60 12.17
CA SER A 95 4.54 0.87 13.40
C SER A 95 3.42 -0.14 13.18
N THR A 96 3.61 -1.34 13.72
CA THR A 96 2.50 -2.23 14.03
C THR A 96 1.96 -1.89 15.42
N THR A 97 0.92 -2.59 15.86
CA THR A 97 0.34 -2.40 17.20
C THR A 97 1.39 -2.56 18.30
N LEU A 98 2.30 -3.51 18.16
CA LEU A 98 3.25 -3.91 19.21
C LEU A 98 4.72 -3.63 18.85
N ASP A 99 5.04 -3.34 17.58
CA ASP A 99 6.43 -3.18 17.14
C ASP A 99 6.63 -1.90 16.31
N GLY A 100 7.76 -1.24 16.52
CA GLY A 100 8.32 -0.25 15.61
C GLY A 100 9.13 -0.94 14.52
N ILE A 101 9.03 -0.47 13.29
CA ILE A 101 9.72 -1.03 12.12
C ILE A 101 10.40 0.10 11.39
N ASP A 102 11.70 0.16 11.39
CA ASP A 102 12.40 1.18 10.63
C ASP A 102 12.31 0.93 9.12
N TYR A 103 12.66 1.94 8.33
CA TYR A 103 12.51 1.85 6.88
C TYR A 103 13.45 0.84 6.21
N GLU A 104 14.61 0.55 6.79
CA GLU A 104 15.56 -0.45 6.29
C GLU A 104 15.01 -1.85 6.54
N GLU A 105 14.50 -2.07 7.74
CA GLU A 105 13.82 -3.31 8.12
C GLU A 105 12.60 -3.56 7.24
N PHE A 106 11.72 -2.55 7.07
CA PHE A 106 10.58 -2.65 6.17
C PHE A 106 11.00 -3.02 4.74
N ALA A 107 12.00 -2.33 4.20
CA ALA A 107 12.50 -2.60 2.85
C ALA A 107 13.07 -4.02 2.72
N THR A 108 13.70 -4.53 3.78
CA THR A 108 14.24 -5.90 3.86
C THR A 108 13.13 -6.95 3.92
N LEU A 109 12.09 -6.74 4.74
CA LEU A 109 10.91 -7.62 4.80
C LEU A 109 10.23 -7.80 3.44
N PHE A 110 10.21 -6.75 2.62
CA PHE A 110 9.64 -6.80 1.29
C PHE A 110 10.67 -7.05 0.17
N ALA A 111 11.93 -7.35 0.48
CA ALA A 111 12.99 -7.51 -0.51
C ALA A 111 12.61 -8.51 -1.63
N GLY A 112 12.73 -8.07 -2.89
CA GLY A 112 12.38 -8.86 -4.08
C GLY A 112 10.88 -9.07 -4.33
N ARG A 113 10.00 -8.71 -3.38
CA ARG A 113 8.55 -9.00 -3.44
C ARG A 113 7.73 -7.94 -4.18
N LEU A 114 8.33 -6.76 -4.48
CA LEU A 114 7.64 -5.65 -5.14
C LEU A 114 7.92 -5.52 -6.66
N LYS A 115 8.53 -6.52 -7.27
CA LYS A 115 8.76 -6.50 -8.73
C LYS A 115 7.44 -6.43 -9.50
N ASN A 116 7.32 -5.47 -10.43
CA ASN A 116 6.11 -5.16 -11.20
C ASN A 116 4.90 -4.79 -10.35
N ARG A 117 5.12 -4.26 -9.15
CA ARG A 117 4.09 -3.89 -8.18
C ARG A 117 4.20 -2.42 -7.80
N ARG A 118 3.15 -1.91 -7.17
CA ARG A 118 3.08 -0.55 -6.63
C ARG A 118 2.79 -0.61 -5.14
N LEU A 119 3.46 0.25 -4.40
CA LEU A 119 3.28 0.41 -2.97
C LEU A 119 2.58 1.74 -2.68
N PHE A 120 1.49 1.67 -1.95
CA PHE A 120 0.78 2.79 -1.35
C PHE A 120 0.87 2.63 0.16
N VAL A 121 1.28 3.66 0.86
CA VAL A 121 1.39 3.66 2.32
C VAL A 121 0.55 4.79 2.86
N SER A 122 -0.40 4.48 3.72
CA SER A 122 -1.17 5.43 4.52
C SER A 122 -0.58 5.44 5.92
N ALA A 123 0.43 6.28 6.12
CA ALA A 123 1.12 6.44 7.39
C ALA A 123 1.71 7.85 7.47
N CYS A 124 1.61 8.47 8.66
CA CYS A 124 2.08 9.83 8.91
C CYS A 124 3.54 10.02 8.49
N SER A 125 3.82 11.07 7.70
CA SER A 125 5.16 11.48 7.29
C SER A 125 6.03 10.41 6.60
N ALA A 126 5.44 9.26 6.22
CA ALA A 126 6.15 8.18 5.53
C ALA A 126 6.56 8.55 4.10
N GLY A 127 5.92 9.56 3.52
CA GLY A 127 6.18 10.05 2.17
C GLY A 127 7.43 10.90 2.07
N ASN A 128 8.60 10.26 2.03
CA ASN A 128 9.88 10.95 1.90
C ASN A 128 10.86 10.18 0.99
N SER A 129 11.91 10.88 0.57
CA SER A 129 12.92 10.32 -0.35
C SER A 129 13.71 9.16 0.26
N LYS A 130 13.94 9.14 1.58
CA LYS A 130 14.67 8.07 2.27
C LYS A 130 13.90 6.76 2.16
N PHE A 131 12.62 6.76 2.54
CA PHE A 131 11.75 5.58 2.44
C PHE A 131 11.68 5.03 1.01
N ALA A 132 11.33 5.90 0.05
CA ALA A 132 11.22 5.50 -1.34
C ALA A 132 12.54 4.94 -1.91
N LYS A 133 13.70 5.51 -1.53
CA LYS A 133 15.02 5.04 -1.94
C LYS A 133 15.34 3.66 -1.38
N LEU A 134 15.08 3.43 -0.10
CA LEU A 134 15.30 2.14 0.57
C LEU A 134 14.42 1.03 -0.05
N VAL A 135 13.12 1.28 -0.20
CA VAL A 135 12.22 0.33 -0.86
C VAL A 135 12.72 -0.04 -2.27
N ARG A 136 13.15 0.95 -3.05
CA ARG A 136 13.65 0.73 -4.42
C ARG A 136 14.97 -0.04 -4.45
N SER A 137 15.88 0.20 -3.51
CA SER A 137 17.18 -0.48 -3.46
C SER A 137 17.03 -1.98 -3.24
N GLN A 138 16.10 -2.39 -2.40
CA GLN A 138 15.79 -3.80 -2.09
C GLN A 138 14.83 -4.44 -3.10
N ASN A 139 14.16 -3.65 -3.95
CA ASN A 139 13.12 -4.13 -4.88
C ASN A 139 13.38 -3.64 -6.31
N LYS A 140 14.35 -4.26 -6.99
CA LYS A 140 14.57 -4.02 -8.41
C LYS A 140 13.30 -4.35 -9.20
N GLY A 141 12.70 -3.34 -9.86
CA GLY A 141 11.50 -3.52 -10.66
C GLY A 141 10.19 -3.10 -9.96
N VAL A 142 10.22 -2.56 -8.73
CA VAL A 142 9.06 -1.82 -8.18
C VAL A 142 8.71 -0.68 -9.14
N ILE A 143 7.40 -0.40 -9.30
CA ILE A 143 6.93 0.58 -10.31
C ILE A 143 6.75 1.96 -9.69
N SER A 144 6.18 2.02 -8.49
CA SER A 144 5.97 3.29 -7.75
C SER A 144 5.80 3.05 -6.26
N VAL A 145 6.13 4.09 -5.49
CA VAL A 145 5.88 4.21 -4.05
C VAL A 145 5.20 5.54 -3.82
N ALA A 146 4.07 5.55 -3.12
CA ALA A 146 3.33 6.75 -2.74
C ALA A 146 2.95 6.71 -1.26
N ALA A 147 3.15 7.82 -0.55
CA ALA A 147 2.78 7.98 0.86
C ALA A 147 2.57 9.45 1.21
N PRO A 148 1.79 9.80 2.27
CA PRO A 148 1.64 11.16 2.75
C PRO A 148 3.00 11.77 3.15
N ALA A 149 3.26 13.00 2.69
CA ALA A 149 4.51 13.71 2.97
C ALA A 149 4.52 14.41 4.34
N LYS A 150 3.36 14.49 4.98
CA LYS A 150 3.15 15.01 6.34
C LYS A 150 2.20 14.08 7.11
N ASP A 151 1.90 14.44 8.35
CA ASP A 151 0.92 13.71 9.15
C ASP A 151 -0.47 13.86 8.54
N ILE A 152 -1.22 12.76 8.54
CA ILE A 152 -2.56 12.67 7.97
C ILE A 152 -3.53 12.17 9.04
N GLN A 153 -4.70 12.81 9.14
CA GLN A 153 -5.76 12.38 10.04
C GLN A 153 -6.48 11.14 9.47
N PHE A 154 -7.03 10.27 10.35
CA PHE A 154 -7.69 9.03 9.94
C PHE A 154 -8.87 9.25 8.99
N ASP A 155 -9.72 10.22 9.28
CA ASP A 155 -10.86 10.58 8.45
C ASP A 155 -10.43 11.10 7.08
N HIS A 156 -9.38 11.95 7.03
CA HIS A 156 -8.78 12.40 5.78
C HIS A 156 -8.16 11.21 5.01
N ALA A 157 -7.45 10.31 5.70
CA ALA A 157 -6.82 9.15 5.07
C ALA A 157 -7.86 8.24 4.41
N VAL A 158 -8.92 7.89 5.14
CA VAL A 158 -10.03 7.08 4.61
C VAL A 158 -10.66 7.74 3.37
N ALA A 159 -11.01 9.02 3.47
CA ALA A 159 -11.64 9.74 2.38
C ALA A 159 -10.70 9.88 1.16
N PHE A 160 -9.44 10.23 1.40
CA PHE A 160 -8.42 10.41 0.37
C PHE A 160 -8.15 9.12 -0.41
N TRP A 161 -7.81 8.03 0.29
CA TRP A 161 -7.46 6.77 -0.38
C TRP A 161 -8.66 6.09 -1.01
N SER A 162 -9.85 6.18 -0.39
CA SER A 162 -11.09 5.71 -1.02
C SER A 162 -11.35 6.45 -2.34
N SER A 163 -11.29 7.78 -2.33
CA SER A 163 -11.47 8.60 -3.51
C SER A 163 -10.42 8.30 -4.60
N PHE A 164 -9.16 8.10 -4.19
CA PHE A 164 -8.07 7.71 -5.09
C PHE A 164 -8.38 6.40 -5.82
N TYR A 165 -8.78 5.35 -5.10
CA TYR A 165 -9.05 4.05 -5.70
C TYR A 165 -10.31 4.08 -6.56
N VAL A 166 -11.41 4.68 -6.07
CA VAL A 166 -12.65 4.86 -6.83
C VAL A 166 -12.36 5.55 -8.17
N LYS A 167 -11.69 6.71 -8.12
CA LYS A 167 -11.38 7.48 -9.34
C LYS A 167 -10.45 6.72 -10.28
N THR A 168 -9.48 6.00 -9.75
CA THR A 168 -8.51 5.26 -10.56
C THR A 168 -9.16 4.06 -11.24
N PHE A 169 -9.94 3.25 -10.51
CA PHE A 169 -10.57 2.04 -11.04
C PHE A 169 -11.80 2.31 -11.90
N SER A 170 -12.56 3.39 -11.65
CA SER A 170 -13.64 3.80 -12.54
C SER A 170 -13.14 4.18 -13.95
N THR A 171 -11.91 4.68 -14.05
CA THR A 171 -11.30 5.02 -15.33
C THR A 171 -10.73 3.79 -16.05
N ASN A 172 -10.11 2.87 -15.31
CA ASN A 172 -9.60 1.62 -15.86
C ASN A 172 -9.41 0.59 -14.72
N SER A 173 -10.28 -0.40 -14.68
CA SER A 173 -10.26 -1.45 -13.66
C SER A 173 -9.06 -2.40 -13.76
N ARG A 174 -8.35 -2.42 -14.90
CA ARG A 174 -7.26 -3.38 -15.16
C ARG A 174 -5.86 -2.83 -14.89
N SER A 175 -5.69 -1.51 -14.84
CA SER A 175 -4.35 -0.94 -14.65
C SER A 175 -4.37 0.48 -14.10
N MET A 176 -3.32 0.81 -13.33
CA MET A 176 -2.98 2.17 -12.94
C MET A 176 -1.66 2.55 -13.61
N SER A 177 -1.67 3.39 -14.63
CA SER A 177 -0.42 3.95 -15.16
C SER A 177 0.19 4.97 -14.18
N SER A 178 1.51 5.16 -14.25
CA SER A 178 2.19 6.12 -13.37
C SER A 178 1.69 7.55 -13.55
N ASP A 179 1.38 7.94 -14.79
CA ASP A 179 0.84 9.27 -15.08
C ASP A 179 -0.58 9.44 -14.56
N ARG A 180 -1.42 8.40 -14.65
CA ARG A 180 -2.77 8.41 -14.08
C ARG A 180 -2.75 8.54 -12.57
N ILE A 181 -1.87 7.80 -11.89
CA ILE A 181 -1.70 7.93 -10.44
C ILE A 181 -1.40 9.39 -10.08
N ALA A 182 -0.43 10.01 -10.74
CA ALA A 182 -0.10 11.42 -10.49
C ALA A 182 -1.28 12.38 -10.81
N ALA A 183 -2.01 12.11 -11.90
CA ALA A 183 -3.16 12.92 -12.31
C ALA A 183 -4.34 12.82 -11.34
N VAL A 184 -4.53 11.67 -10.69
CA VAL A 184 -5.58 11.48 -9.67
C VAL A 184 -5.12 12.00 -8.30
N LEU A 185 -3.87 11.74 -7.90
CA LEU A 185 -3.37 12.19 -6.60
C LEU A 185 -3.33 13.72 -6.49
N ARG A 186 -2.94 14.45 -7.54
CA ARG A 186 -2.78 15.92 -7.47
C ARG A 186 -4.05 16.66 -7.05
N PRO A 187 -5.21 16.51 -7.71
CA PRO A 187 -6.43 17.18 -7.28
C PRO A 187 -6.90 16.74 -5.91
N LEU A 188 -6.73 15.47 -5.54
CA LEU A 188 -7.09 14.98 -4.21
C LEU A 188 -6.17 15.57 -3.14
N ALA A 189 -4.87 15.60 -3.37
CA ALA A 189 -3.91 16.20 -2.45
C ALA A 189 -4.22 17.69 -2.19
N ASN A 190 -4.62 18.42 -3.22
CA ASN A 190 -5.03 19.83 -3.08
C ASN A 190 -6.39 19.94 -2.34
N LEU A 191 -7.37 19.10 -2.68
CA LEU A 191 -8.71 19.12 -2.07
C LEU A 191 -8.67 18.85 -0.56
N PHE A 192 -7.93 17.81 -0.17
CA PHE A 192 -7.82 17.42 1.23
C PHE A 192 -6.70 18.17 1.97
N GLY A 193 -5.86 18.93 1.27
CA GLY A 193 -4.67 19.56 1.85
C GLY A 193 -3.62 18.54 2.28
N GLU A 194 -3.62 17.34 1.68
CA GLU A 194 -2.76 16.20 2.06
C GLU A 194 -1.68 15.96 1.00
N PRO A 195 -0.48 16.56 1.14
CA PRO A 195 0.59 16.38 0.17
C PRO A 195 1.10 14.93 0.19
N VAL A 196 1.32 14.37 -1.00
CA VAL A 196 1.78 12.99 -1.19
C VAL A 196 3.14 12.99 -1.88
N HIS A 197 4.13 12.34 -1.27
CA HIS A 197 5.36 12.03 -1.96
C HIS A 197 5.13 10.85 -2.90
N LEU A 198 5.34 11.08 -4.20
CA LEU A 198 5.26 10.05 -5.24
C LEU A 198 6.63 9.81 -5.86
N SER A 199 7.13 8.58 -5.72
CA SER A 199 8.30 8.11 -6.44
C SER A 199 7.85 7.10 -7.50
N ARG A 200 8.15 7.37 -8.79
CA ARG A 200 7.68 6.55 -9.91
C ARG A 200 8.66 6.57 -11.07
N LYS A 201 8.54 5.61 -11.98
CA LYS A 201 9.23 5.66 -13.26
C LYS A 201 8.45 6.50 -14.26
N ASP A 202 9.15 7.31 -15.03
CA ASP A 202 8.61 7.99 -16.20
C ASP A 202 8.52 7.04 -17.42
N LYS A 203 8.11 7.57 -18.57
CA LYS A 203 7.99 6.78 -19.82
C LYS A 203 9.34 6.26 -20.32
N ALA A 204 10.44 6.92 -19.99
CA ALA A 204 11.80 6.52 -20.35
C ALA A 204 12.40 5.50 -19.34
N GLY A 205 11.65 5.13 -18.29
CA GLY A 205 12.11 4.24 -17.23
C GLY A 205 12.98 4.90 -16.16
N LYS A 206 13.20 6.22 -16.24
CA LYS A 206 13.93 7.00 -15.25
C LYS A 206 13.05 7.27 -14.02
N TRP A 207 13.66 7.19 -12.85
CA TRP A 207 12.97 7.52 -11.61
C TRP A 207 12.79 9.03 -11.46
N ILE A 208 11.56 9.44 -11.27
CA ILE A 208 11.16 10.78 -10.84
C ILE A 208 10.46 10.67 -9.49
N HIS A 209 10.69 11.65 -8.64
CA HIS A 209 10.13 11.71 -7.29
C HIS A 209 9.91 13.15 -6.90
N GLY A 210 8.90 13.37 -6.09
CA GLY A 210 8.54 14.69 -5.58
C GLY A 210 7.24 14.64 -4.81
N VAL A 211 6.93 15.76 -4.16
CA VAL A 211 5.68 15.97 -3.45
C VAL A 211 4.64 16.48 -4.44
N ILE A 212 3.44 15.92 -4.38
CA ILE A 212 2.26 16.30 -5.16
C ILE A 212 1.27 16.93 -4.20
N GLY A 213 0.78 18.12 -4.52
CA GLY A 213 -0.11 18.91 -3.66
C GLY A 213 0.65 19.63 -2.53
N GLY A 214 0.01 20.61 -1.88
CA GLY A 214 0.57 21.48 -0.85
C GLY A 214 0.68 22.90 -1.31
#